data_72f96b7091ed066c51a82c35216c3f5d
#
_entry.id   72f96b7091ed066c51a82c35216c3f5d
#
_cell.length_a   1.000
_cell.length_b   1.000
_cell.length_c   1.000
_cell.angle_alpha   90.00
_cell.angle_beta   90.00
_cell.angle_gamma   90.00
#
_symmetry.space_group_name_H-M   'P 1'
#
loop_
_entity.id
_entity.type
_entity.pdbx_description
1 polymer ?
#
loop_
_entity_poly.entity_id
_entity_poly.type
_entity_poly.pdbx_seq_one_letter_code
_entity_poly.pdbx_strand_id
1 'polypeptide(L)'
;MLFGFPYLQRKTSTGTVLRICCIAWPIEMALYPLLNELLRADLRPAFWTAAFTTIFLGSGIAMSFACIQLCLNDIAPSPDTLATLNAVALTINCGMRAIAPVGMASLYAMGIKGGWFDGHLGWIVLTFMGLLLNISVRWLPAKAEGDLHHKIKPSDEEVVG
;
A
#
# COMPACT_ATOMS: atom_id res chain seq x y z
N MET A 1 -13.78 5.57 6.65
CA MET A 1 -12.52 5.79 5.90
C MET A 1 -12.62 6.90 4.85
N LEU A 2 -13.74 7.06 4.12
CA LEU A 2 -13.94 8.14 3.14
C LEU A 2 -13.73 9.57 3.70
N PHE A 3 -14.02 9.81 4.97
CA PHE A 3 -13.87 11.14 5.58
C PHE A 3 -12.47 11.41 6.18
N GLY A 4 -11.70 10.37 6.48
CA GLY A 4 -10.36 10.53 7.05
C GLY A 4 -9.29 10.89 6.01
N PHE A 5 -9.43 10.37 4.79
CA PHE A 5 -8.46 10.59 3.72
C PHE A 5 -8.32 12.07 3.31
N PRO A 6 -9.39 12.82 3.00
CA PRO A 6 -9.26 14.22 2.64
C PRO A 6 -8.74 15.10 3.79
N TYR A 7 -9.02 14.73 5.04
CA TYR A 7 -8.48 15.44 6.20
C TYR A 7 -6.96 15.21 6.36
N LEU A 8 -6.52 13.96 6.17
CA LEU A 8 -5.11 13.59 6.24
C LEU A 8 -4.32 14.23 5.09
N GLN A 9 -4.88 14.27 3.88
CA GLN A 9 -4.29 14.85 2.70
C GLN A 9 -4.14 16.38 2.78
N ARG A 10 -5.00 17.06 3.55
CA ARG A 10 -4.87 18.50 3.80
C ARG A 10 -3.73 18.85 4.76
N LYS A 11 -3.32 17.91 5.62
CA LYS A 11 -2.26 18.11 6.62
C LYS A 11 -0.92 17.53 6.23
N THR A 12 -0.90 16.52 5.35
CA THR A 12 0.30 15.78 4.98
C THR A 12 0.40 15.64 3.47
N SER A 13 1.62 15.66 2.95
CA SER A 13 1.91 15.38 1.54
C SER A 13 1.45 13.96 1.16
N THR A 14 0.94 13.79 -0.08
CA THR A 14 0.53 12.49 -0.63
C THR A 14 1.66 11.46 -0.54
N GLY A 15 2.91 11.86 -0.83
CA GLY A 15 4.08 11.00 -0.71
C GLY A 15 4.35 10.54 0.72
N THR A 16 4.13 11.40 1.72
CA THR A 16 4.28 11.02 3.14
C THR A 16 3.26 9.97 3.54
N VAL A 17 1.99 10.13 3.15
CA VAL A 17 0.95 9.12 3.41
C VAL A 17 1.29 7.80 2.75
N LEU A 18 1.75 7.83 1.50
CA LEU A 18 2.19 6.63 0.78
C LEU A 18 3.33 5.92 1.50
N ARG A 19 4.35 6.65 1.97
CA ARG A 19 5.49 6.09 2.73
C ARG A 19 5.02 5.43 4.03
N ILE A 20 4.12 6.06 4.77
CA ILE A 20 3.55 5.48 6.00
C ILE A 20 2.81 4.18 5.68
N CYS A 21 1.98 4.14 4.64
CA CYS A 21 1.29 2.94 4.20
C CYS A 21 2.28 1.83 3.80
N CYS A 22 3.35 2.18 3.09
CA CYS A 22 4.39 1.21 2.69
C CYS A 22 5.18 0.66 3.87
N ILE A 23 5.38 1.44 4.95
CA ILE A 23 6.00 0.96 6.19
C ILE A 23 5.04 0.06 6.97
N ALA A 24 3.76 0.40 7.00
CA ALA A 24 2.74 -0.38 7.71
C ALA A 24 2.47 -1.74 7.04
N TRP A 25 2.64 -1.84 5.72
CA TRP A 25 2.31 -3.03 4.94
C TRP A 25 3.07 -4.30 5.36
N PRO A 26 4.42 -4.32 5.45
CA PRO A 26 5.14 -5.50 5.92
C PRO A 26 4.83 -5.84 7.39
N ILE A 27 4.53 -4.85 8.23
CA ILE A 27 4.12 -5.06 9.62
C ILE A 27 2.79 -5.82 9.65
N GLU A 28 1.83 -5.39 8.86
CA GLU A 28 0.53 -6.06 8.74
C GLU A 28 0.69 -7.49 8.25
N MET A 29 1.50 -7.72 7.20
CA MET A 29 1.73 -9.08 6.69
C MET A 29 2.39 -9.99 7.72
N ALA A 30 3.25 -9.48 8.59
CA ALA A 30 3.86 -10.21 9.68
C ALA A 30 2.88 -10.53 10.84
N LEU A 31 1.78 -9.81 10.97
CA LEU A 31 0.75 -10.08 11.99
C LEU A 31 -0.08 -11.33 11.67
N TYR A 32 -0.26 -11.70 10.40
CA TYR A 32 -1.07 -12.87 10.04
C TYR A 32 -0.52 -14.20 10.58
N PRO A 33 0.79 -14.51 10.46
CA PRO A 33 1.36 -15.67 11.13
C PRO A 33 1.15 -15.65 12.64
N LEU A 34 1.32 -14.48 13.28
CA LEU A 34 1.09 -14.32 14.72
C LEU A 34 -0.37 -14.63 15.11
N LEU A 35 -1.34 -14.19 14.31
CA LEU A 35 -2.75 -14.53 14.52
C LEU A 35 -2.98 -16.04 14.47
N ASN A 36 -2.32 -16.75 13.55
CA ASN A 36 -2.41 -18.19 13.46
C ASN A 36 -1.84 -18.88 14.71
N GLU A 37 -0.70 -18.41 15.22
CA GLU A 37 -0.10 -18.96 16.45
C GLU A 37 -0.95 -18.68 17.70
N LEU A 38 -1.57 -17.50 17.79
CA LEU A 38 -2.52 -17.19 18.87
C LEU A 38 -3.73 -18.14 18.87
N LEU A 39 -4.21 -18.50 17.69
CA LEU A 39 -5.32 -19.44 17.54
C LEU A 39 -4.88 -20.87 17.93
N ARG A 40 -3.68 -21.28 17.54
CA ARG A 40 -3.10 -22.58 17.93
C ARG A 40 -2.90 -22.70 19.44
N ALA A 41 -2.54 -21.60 20.09
CA ALA A 41 -2.38 -21.53 21.54
C ALA A 41 -3.71 -21.45 22.33
N ASP A 42 -4.86 -21.53 21.63
CA ASP A 42 -6.24 -21.39 22.18
C ASP A 42 -6.47 -20.08 22.97
N LEU A 43 -5.67 -19.05 22.67
CA LEU A 43 -5.81 -17.70 23.25
C LEU A 43 -6.87 -16.89 22.53
N ARG A 44 -8.13 -17.35 22.55
CA ARG A 44 -9.25 -16.76 21.80
C ARG A 44 -9.47 -15.27 22.03
N PRO A 45 -9.43 -14.73 23.28
CA PRO A 45 -9.62 -13.29 23.49
C PRO A 45 -8.50 -12.46 22.82
N ALA A 46 -7.24 -12.90 22.93
CA ALA A 46 -6.09 -12.24 22.31
C ALA A 46 -6.17 -12.32 20.78
N PHE A 47 -6.61 -13.44 20.22
CA PHE A 47 -6.84 -13.60 18.79
C PHE A 47 -7.86 -12.59 18.28
N TRP A 48 -9.03 -12.45 18.90
CA TRP A 48 -10.06 -11.52 18.45
C TRP A 48 -9.62 -10.06 18.51
N THR A 49 -8.96 -9.66 19.60
CA THR A 49 -8.42 -8.29 19.71
C THR A 49 -7.37 -8.00 18.65
N ALA A 50 -6.44 -8.90 18.42
CA ALA A 50 -5.43 -8.78 17.39
C ALA A 50 -6.04 -8.80 15.97
N ALA A 51 -7.04 -9.64 15.69
CA ALA A 51 -7.71 -9.72 14.41
C ALA A 51 -8.45 -8.42 14.06
N PHE A 52 -9.20 -7.84 15.00
CA PHE A 52 -9.84 -6.53 14.79
C PHE A 52 -8.82 -5.42 14.54
N THR A 53 -7.71 -5.42 15.26
CA THR A 53 -6.63 -4.45 15.08
C THR A 53 -6.01 -4.58 13.69
N THR A 54 -5.73 -5.80 13.23
CA THR A 54 -5.18 -6.08 11.90
C THR A 54 -6.14 -5.62 10.79
N ILE A 55 -7.44 -5.92 10.89
CA ILE A 55 -8.44 -5.47 9.92
C ILE A 55 -8.51 -3.94 9.87
N PHE A 56 -8.44 -3.28 11.02
CA PHE A 56 -8.45 -1.82 11.09
C PHE A 56 -7.21 -1.20 10.44
N LEU A 57 -6.03 -1.74 10.70
CA LEU A 57 -4.76 -1.34 10.07
C LEU A 57 -4.79 -1.55 8.56
N GLY A 58 -5.21 -2.74 8.11
CA GLY A 58 -5.31 -3.07 6.69
C GLY A 58 -6.26 -2.16 5.92
N SER A 59 -7.36 -1.77 6.57
CA SER A 59 -8.25 -0.75 6.02
C SER A 59 -7.55 0.60 5.81
N GLY A 60 -6.61 0.99 6.71
CA GLY A 60 -5.77 2.19 6.56
C GLY A 60 -4.79 2.06 5.38
N ILE A 61 -4.15 0.92 5.26
CA ILE A 61 -3.18 0.63 4.19
C ILE A 61 -3.83 0.65 2.80
N ALA A 62 -5.11 0.29 2.69
CA ALA A 62 -5.87 0.38 1.44
C ALA A 62 -5.90 1.82 0.85
N MET A 63 -5.66 2.85 1.66
CA MET A 63 -5.48 4.23 1.18
C MET A 63 -4.28 4.39 0.24
N SER A 64 -3.29 3.49 0.28
CA SER A 64 -2.14 3.53 -0.61
C SER A 64 -2.52 3.51 -2.09
N PHE A 65 -3.60 2.82 -2.46
CA PHE A 65 -4.11 2.81 -3.83
C PHE A 65 -4.54 4.21 -4.30
N ALA A 66 -5.24 4.96 -3.45
CA ALA A 66 -5.62 6.34 -3.75
C ALA A 66 -4.38 7.26 -3.85
N CYS A 67 -3.41 7.08 -2.95
CA CYS A 67 -2.15 7.81 -3.00
C CYS A 67 -1.37 7.57 -4.29
N ILE A 68 -1.29 6.31 -4.76
CA ILE A 68 -0.63 5.97 -6.02
C ILE A 68 -1.31 6.67 -7.19
N GLN A 69 -2.63 6.68 -7.27
CA GLN A 69 -3.36 7.37 -8.33
C GLN A 69 -3.12 8.89 -8.31
N LEU A 70 -3.06 9.50 -7.14
CA LEU A 70 -2.74 10.91 -7.00
C LEU A 70 -1.29 11.21 -7.43
N CYS A 71 -0.33 10.38 -7.01
CA CYS A 71 1.06 10.52 -7.46
C CYS A 71 1.20 10.41 -8.98
N LEU A 72 0.43 9.51 -9.63
CA LEU A 72 0.39 9.38 -11.08
C LEU A 72 -0.14 10.66 -11.74
N ASN A 73 -1.19 11.26 -11.17
CA ASN A 73 -1.75 12.53 -11.66
C ASN A 73 -0.75 13.68 -11.52
N ASP A 74 -0.01 13.73 -10.41
CA ASP A 74 0.95 14.82 -10.14
C ASP A 74 2.20 14.74 -11.05
N ILE A 75 2.56 13.54 -11.52
CA ILE A 75 3.72 13.33 -12.41
C ILE A 75 3.37 13.62 -13.87
N ALA A 76 2.14 13.41 -14.29
CA ALA A 76 1.72 13.52 -15.69
C ALA A 76 1.88 14.96 -16.23
N PRO A 77 2.61 15.15 -17.34
CA PRO A 77 2.85 16.49 -17.90
C PRO A 77 1.66 17.03 -18.71
N SER A 78 0.77 16.15 -19.19
CA SER A 78 -0.39 16.51 -20.00
C SER A 78 -1.56 15.55 -19.77
N PRO A 79 -2.81 15.94 -20.07
CA PRO A 79 -3.99 15.07 -19.97
C PRO A 79 -3.88 13.79 -20.79
N ASP A 80 -3.31 13.87 -22.00
CA ASP A 80 -3.14 12.69 -22.89
C ASP A 80 -2.13 11.71 -22.32
N THR A 81 -1.04 12.22 -21.77
CA THR A 81 -0.03 11.41 -21.08
C THR A 81 -0.62 10.75 -19.83
N LEU A 82 -1.47 11.46 -19.10
CA LEU A 82 -2.16 10.94 -17.92
C LEU A 82 -3.07 9.77 -18.29
N ALA A 83 -3.83 9.88 -19.38
CA ALA A 83 -4.72 8.80 -19.84
C ALA A 83 -3.92 7.53 -20.18
N THR A 84 -2.81 7.67 -20.89
CA THR A 84 -1.92 6.57 -21.23
C THR A 84 -1.28 5.94 -19.98
N LEU A 85 -0.80 6.76 -19.05
CA LEU A 85 -0.16 6.33 -17.82
C LEU A 85 -1.15 5.54 -16.94
N ASN A 86 -2.37 6.03 -16.80
CA ASN A 86 -3.44 5.34 -16.07
C ASN A 86 -3.83 4.01 -16.73
N ALA A 87 -3.91 3.96 -18.07
CA ALA A 87 -4.20 2.74 -18.82
C ALA A 87 -3.12 1.67 -18.58
N VAL A 88 -1.85 2.04 -18.65
CA VAL A 88 -0.72 1.15 -18.37
C VAL A 88 -0.74 0.67 -16.91
N ALA A 89 -0.92 1.57 -15.95
CA ALA A 89 -0.99 1.22 -14.53
C ALA A 89 -2.15 0.26 -14.23
N LEU A 90 -3.32 0.49 -14.84
CA LEU A 90 -4.48 -0.39 -14.70
C LEU A 90 -4.22 -1.77 -15.32
N THR A 91 -3.60 -1.82 -16.50
CA THR A 91 -3.25 -3.08 -17.18
C THR A 91 -2.30 -3.92 -16.32
N ILE A 92 -1.25 -3.31 -15.77
CA ILE A 92 -0.31 -3.97 -14.86
C ILE A 92 -1.03 -4.48 -13.61
N ASN A 93 -1.89 -3.67 -13.01
CA ASN A 93 -2.66 -4.05 -11.82
C ASN A 93 -3.60 -5.24 -12.11
N CYS A 94 -4.30 -5.24 -13.24
CA CYS A 94 -5.14 -6.36 -13.66
C CYS A 94 -4.32 -7.63 -13.91
N GLY A 95 -3.17 -7.52 -14.56
CA GLY A 95 -2.24 -8.62 -14.77
C GLY A 95 -1.75 -9.23 -13.47
N MET A 96 -1.35 -8.38 -12.51
CA MET A 96 -0.93 -8.83 -11.17
C MET A 96 -2.06 -9.52 -10.42
N ARG A 97 -3.29 -9.01 -10.49
CA ARG A 97 -4.47 -9.64 -9.86
C ARG A 97 -4.80 -11.00 -10.46
N ALA A 98 -4.49 -11.23 -11.72
CA ALA A 98 -4.69 -12.54 -12.36
C ALA A 98 -3.61 -13.56 -11.94
N ILE A 99 -2.36 -13.14 -11.82
CA ILE A 99 -1.21 -14.03 -11.56
C ILE A 99 -0.99 -14.24 -10.05
N ALA A 100 -1.18 -13.21 -9.22
CA ALA A 100 -0.85 -13.26 -7.79
C ALA A 100 -1.58 -14.38 -7.03
N PRO A 101 -2.90 -14.65 -7.23
CA PRO A 101 -3.58 -15.73 -6.52
C PRO A 101 -2.97 -17.12 -6.82
N VAL A 102 -2.59 -17.37 -8.08
CA VAL A 102 -1.97 -18.64 -8.47
C VAL A 102 -0.59 -18.79 -7.85
N GLY A 103 0.22 -17.73 -7.87
CA GLY A 103 1.51 -17.68 -7.22
C GLY A 103 1.41 -17.94 -5.72
N MET A 104 0.49 -17.28 -5.04
CA MET A 104 0.26 -17.44 -3.60
C MET A 104 -0.23 -18.84 -3.24
N ALA A 105 -1.17 -19.40 -4.02
CA ALA A 105 -1.64 -20.77 -3.82
C ALA A 105 -0.50 -21.78 -3.99
N SER A 106 0.39 -21.57 -4.95
CA SER A 106 1.57 -22.43 -5.18
C SER A 106 2.56 -22.34 -4.02
N LEU A 107 2.87 -21.13 -3.54
CA LEU A 107 3.74 -20.89 -2.38
C LEU A 107 3.17 -21.56 -1.11
N TYR A 108 1.86 -21.44 -0.89
CA TYR A 108 1.17 -22.06 0.23
C TYR A 108 1.26 -23.59 0.15
N ALA A 109 0.98 -24.18 -1.02
CA ALA A 109 1.07 -25.62 -1.23
C ALA A 109 2.50 -26.13 -1.03
N MET A 110 3.51 -25.40 -1.49
CA MET A 110 4.93 -25.74 -1.26
C MET A 110 5.30 -25.67 0.22
N GLY A 111 4.83 -24.65 0.94
CA GLY A 111 5.06 -24.48 2.37
C GLY A 111 4.52 -25.67 3.18
N ILE A 112 3.28 -26.10 2.89
CA ILE A 112 2.65 -27.23 3.58
C ILE A 112 3.33 -28.55 3.21
N LYS A 113 3.52 -28.85 1.92
CA LYS A 113 4.12 -30.10 1.47
C LYS A 113 5.57 -30.27 1.91
N GLY A 114 6.33 -29.19 1.92
CA GLY A 114 7.74 -29.19 2.31
C GLY A 114 7.99 -29.06 3.81
N GLY A 115 6.96 -28.80 4.62
CA GLY A 115 7.10 -28.50 6.05
C GLY A 115 7.93 -27.23 6.32
N TRP A 116 8.03 -26.34 5.33
CA TRP A 116 8.85 -25.16 5.42
C TRP A 116 8.14 -24.08 6.23
N PHE A 117 8.78 -23.67 7.33
CA PHE A 117 8.26 -22.63 8.23
C PHE A 117 6.82 -22.89 8.72
N ASP A 118 6.47 -24.13 9.01
CA ASP A 118 5.13 -24.54 9.50
C ASP A 118 3.95 -24.02 8.64
N GLY A 119 4.18 -23.91 7.32
CA GLY A 119 3.18 -23.40 6.37
C GLY A 119 3.14 -21.88 6.22
N HIS A 120 4.02 -21.14 6.88
CA HIS A 120 4.05 -19.66 6.83
C HIS A 120 4.85 -19.07 5.66
N LEU A 121 5.36 -19.92 4.73
CA LEU A 121 6.22 -19.50 3.62
C LEU A 121 5.61 -18.33 2.80
N GLY A 122 4.32 -18.39 2.51
CA GLY A 122 3.64 -17.32 1.75
C GLY A 122 3.69 -15.95 2.44
N TRP A 123 3.50 -15.95 3.76
CA TRP A 123 3.53 -14.72 4.56
C TRP A 123 4.95 -14.12 4.66
N ILE A 124 5.96 -14.97 4.76
CA ILE A 124 7.37 -14.55 4.76
C ILE A 124 7.71 -13.88 3.43
N VAL A 125 7.31 -14.48 2.30
CA VAL A 125 7.52 -13.91 0.97
C VAL A 125 6.81 -12.57 0.83
N LEU A 126 5.55 -12.45 1.27
CA LEU A 126 4.81 -11.19 1.22
C LEU A 126 5.46 -10.11 2.10
N THR A 127 5.89 -10.46 3.30
CA THR A 127 6.61 -9.53 4.19
C THR A 127 7.90 -9.03 3.53
N PHE A 128 8.67 -9.94 2.93
CA PHE A 128 9.89 -9.58 2.21
C PHE A 128 9.61 -8.66 1.00
N MET A 129 8.57 -8.94 0.21
CA MET A 129 8.14 -8.06 -0.87
C MET A 129 7.74 -6.67 -0.36
N GLY A 130 7.07 -6.60 0.80
CA GLY A 130 6.75 -5.35 1.46
C GLY A 130 7.99 -4.55 1.87
N LEU A 131 9.03 -5.22 2.34
CA LEU A 131 10.31 -4.57 2.65
C LEU A 131 11.00 -4.03 1.39
N LEU A 132 10.97 -4.78 0.28
CA LEU A 132 11.49 -4.31 -1.01
C LEU A 132 10.71 -3.09 -1.51
N LEU A 133 9.39 -3.09 -1.36
CA LEU A 133 8.55 -1.94 -1.69
C LEU A 133 8.95 -0.71 -0.86
N ASN A 134 9.23 -0.89 0.42
CA ASN A 134 9.70 0.19 1.29
C ASN A 134 11.01 0.83 0.81
N ILE A 135 11.94 0.02 0.31
CA ILE A 135 13.19 0.51 -0.29
C ILE A 135 12.89 1.28 -1.58
N SER A 136 12.01 0.74 -2.43
CA SER A 136 11.64 1.36 -3.71
C SER A 136 10.98 2.74 -3.53
N VAL A 137 10.14 2.89 -2.52
CA VAL A 137 9.45 4.17 -2.23
C VAL A 137 10.41 5.26 -1.76
N ARG A 138 11.60 4.91 -1.28
CA ARG A 138 12.64 5.92 -0.95
C ARG A 138 13.16 6.67 -2.19
N TRP A 139 13.05 6.06 -3.37
CA TRP A 139 13.47 6.65 -4.64
C TRP A 139 12.35 7.38 -5.37
N LEU A 140 11.23 7.61 -4.68
CA LEU A 140 10.13 8.38 -5.25
C LEU A 140 10.60 9.80 -5.59
N PRO A 141 10.41 10.27 -6.84
CA PRO A 141 10.81 11.62 -7.23
C PRO A 141 10.02 12.68 -6.46
N ALA A 142 10.67 13.78 -6.11
CA ALA A 142 10.07 14.88 -5.34
C ALA A 142 8.78 15.45 -5.97
N LYS A 143 8.68 15.42 -7.32
CA LYS A 143 7.49 15.82 -8.06
C LYS A 143 6.26 14.96 -7.73
N ALA A 144 6.46 13.68 -7.40
CA ALA A 144 5.41 12.75 -7.00
C ALA A 144 4.98 12.93 -5.53
N GLU A 145 5.73 13.68 -4.73
CA GLU A 145 5.43 13.90 -3.31
C GLU A 145 4.24 14.84 -3.10
N GLY A 146 3.77 15.52 -4.15
CA GLY A 146 2.66 16.48 -4.04
C GLY A 146 3.07 17.65 -3.16
N ASP A 147 3.78 18.62 -3.72
CA ASP A 147 4.24 19.80 -2.98
C ASP A 147 3.03 20.62 -2.51
N LEU A 148 2.73 20.57 -1.22
CA LEU A 148 1.68 21.38 -0.61
C LEU A 148 1.93 22.89 -0.80
N HIS A 149 3.17 23.29 -0.95
CA HIS A 149 3.55 24.69 -1.19
C HIS A 149 3.08 25.22 -2.56
N HIS A 150 2.99 24.37 -3.58
CA HIS A 150 2.53 24.78 -4.90
C HIS A 150 1.01 25.00 -4.97
N LYS A 151 0.24 24.38 -4.06
CA LYS A 151 -1.24 24.54 -4.01
C LYS A 151 -1.69 25.74 -3.16
N ILE A 152 -0.79 26.35 -2.39
CA ILE A 152 -1.11 27.46 -1.47
C ILE A 152 -0.70 28.83 -2.06
N LYS A 153 0.09 28.86 -3.13
CA LYS A 153 0.42 30.11 -3.83
C LYS A 153 -0.69 30.38 -4.87
N PRO A 154 -1.67 31.27 -4.56
CA PRO A 154 -2.51 31.82 -5.61
C PRO A 154 -1.57 32.48 -6.61
N SER A 155 -1.83 32.33 -7.89
CA SER A 155 -1.12 33.01 -8.94
C SER A 155 -1.32 34.53 -8.75
N ASP A 156 -0.43 35.18 -8.02
CA ASP A 156 -0.35 36.64 -7.92
C ASP A 156 0.05 37.28 -9.27
N GLU A 157 0.13 36.50 -10.33
CA GLU A 157 0.49 36.95 -11.69
C GLU A 157 -0.70 37.26 -12.60
N GLU A 158 -1.95 37.05 -12.18
CA GLU A 158 -3.13 37.35 -13.03
C GLU A 158 -3.84 38.68 -12.69
N VAL A 159 -3.24 39.55 -11.87
CA VAL A 159 -3.85 40.84 -11.48
C VAL A 159 -3.09 42.05 -12.06
N VAL A 160 -2.21 41.87 -13.04
CA VAL A 160 -1.60 43.01 -13.77
C VAL A 160 -1.73 42.76 -15.27
N GLY A 161 -2.90 43.10 -15.80
CA GLY A 161 -3.14 43.11 -17.23
C GLY A 161 -4.49 43.74 -17.51
#